data_4958b147587369268131f17b03def990
#
_entry.id   4958b147587369268131f17b03def990
#
_cell.length_a   1.000
_cell.length_b   1.000
_cell.length_c   1.000
_cell.angle_alpha   90.00
_cell.angle_beta   90.00
_cell.angle_gamma   90.00
#
_symmetry.space_group_name_H-M   'P 1'
#
loop_
_entity.id
_entity.type
_entity.pdbx_description
1 polymer ?
#
loop_
_entity_poly.entity_id
_entity_poly.type
_entity_poly.pdbx_seq_one_letter_code
_entity_poly.pdbx_strand_id
1 'polypeptide(L)'
;MTLGTWIGFTAFLIAIYILWRIKQALLMIFAAVVLATALNRLTRQFQRLKLPRSLAVFLSISLFFLGITIGFLLVVPPLINQLEQLAKQVPAGLEQGLKLLNLLIDYLRTDLNGPLREYLSEVSRDLRQIRIEQIIQQAQALSNQLIGGFGVVVGTTVEGLVSILLILVLTLMLLADPQAYRRSSLQLIPAFYRRRMNDILDTCEIALGRWLIGALLNMIGVTLLTVVGLWILRVPLIFANAILAGLLNLIPNIGPAVSVIPPMAIALLDSPWKATLVVMLYIIIQQIETAVIMPSLMAYQVSLLPAITLLAQGFFLTFFGFGGLVLAFPLAVVGQVLIKEILIRDILDIWDDPPPLKPVTDQPSLLTSETLPEHNPRNNHQ
;
A
#
# COMPACT_ATOMS: atom_id res chain seq x y z
N MET A 1 -3.72 -40.88 20.06
CA MET A 1 -3.01 -39.57 20.06
C MET A 1 -2.02 -39.61 21.21
N THR A 2 -0.75 -39.46 20.91
CA THR A 2 0.33 -39.51 21.92
C THR A 2 0.41 -38.19 22.70
N LEU A 3 0.89 -38.24 23.94
CA LEU A 3 1.09 -37.05 24.79
C LEU A 3 1.85 -35.94 24.05
N GLY A 4 2.80 -36.31 23.19
CA GLY A 4 3.58 -35.40 22.37
C GLY A 4 2.75 -34.58 21.35
N THR A 5 1.68 -35.18 20.80
CA THR A 5 0.79 -34.43 19.87
C THR A 5 -0.05 -33.36 20.60
N TRP A 6 -0.46 -33.62 21.84
CA TRP A 6 -1.16 -32.64 22.66
C TRP A 6 -0.24 -31.48 23.09
N ILE A 7 1.00 -31.80 23.48
CA ILE A 7 2.00 -30.78 23.82
C ILE A 7 2.31 -29.90 22.59
N GLY A 8 2.51 -30.53 21.43
CA GLY A 8 2.75 -29.78 20.16
C GLY A 8 1.58 -28.88 19.78
N PHE A 9 0.35 -29.37 19.91
CA PHE A 9 -0.85 -28.58 19.63
C PHE A 9 -1.00 -27.41 20.61
N THR A 10 -0.78 -27.64 21.92
CA THR A 10 -0.83 -26.59 22.93
C THR A 10 0.26 -25.53 22.70
N ALA A 11 1.48 -25.95 22.40
CA ALA A 11 2.59 -25.04 22.05
C ALA A 11 2.27 -24.19 20.82
N PHE A 12 1.64 -24.78 19.81
CA PHE A 12 1.19 -24.07 18.60
C PHE A 12 0.12 -23.02 18.92
N LEU A 13 -0.89 -23.35 19.74
CA LEU A 13 -1.90 -22.39 20.18
C LEU A 13 -1.30 -21.23 20.99
N ILE A 14 -0.35 -21.53 21.89
CA ILE A 14 0.37 -20.51 22.66
C ILE A 14 1.17 -19.61 21.72
N ALA A 15 1.86 -20.16 20.73
CA ALA A 15 2.61 -19.38 19.74
C ALA A 15 1.69 -18.44 18.94
N ILE A 16 0.52 -18.91 18.49
CA ILE A 16 -0.47 -18.07 17.80
C ILE A 16 -0.97 -16.97 18.74
N TYR A 17 -1.26 -17.29 20.00
CA TYR A 17 -1.71 -16.30 20.98
C TYR A 17 -0.64 -15.21 21.22
N ILE A 18 0.63 -15.60 21.38
CA ILE A 18 1.75 -14.65 21.51
C ILE A 18 1.86 -13.79 20.26
N LEU A 19 1.84 -14.36 19.06
CA LEU A 19 1.87 -13.63 17.79
C LEU A 19 0.72 -12.62 17.71
N TRP A 20 -0.48 -13.03 18.12
CA TRP A 20 -1.62 -12.12 18.18
C TRP A 20 -1.41 -10.96 19.15
N ARG A 21 -0.77 -11.22 20.28
CA ARG A 21 -0.51 -10.21 21.32
C ARG A 21 0.55 -9.20 20.88
N ILE A 22 1.57 -9.65 20.15
CA ILE A 22 2.68 -8.81 19.70
C ILE A 22 2.49 -8.24 18.27
N LYS A 23 1.33 -8.51 17.64
CA LYS A 23 1.07 -8.11 16.24
C LYS A 23 1.37 -6.63 15.95
N GLN A 24 1.02 -5.73 16.90
CA GLN A 24 1.26 -4.28 16.76
C GLN A 24 2.76 -3.96 16.76
N ALA A 25 3.53 -4.59 17.63
CA ALA A 25 4.99 -4.43 17.65
C ALA A 25 5.63 -4.94 16.35
N LEU A 26 5.16 -6.07 15.82
CA LEU A 26 5.62 -6.59 14.52
C LEU A 26 5.32 -5.63 13.38
N LEU A 27 4.13 -5.00 13.38
CA LEU A 27 3.77 -3.99 12.39
C LEU A 27 4.70 -2.77 12.48
N MET A 28 5.02 -2.30 13.69
CA MET A 28 5.95 -1.17 13.91
C MET A 28 7.36 -1.50 13.44
N ILE A 29 7.86 -2.73 13.72
CA ILE A 29 9.15 -3.20 13.22
C ILE A 29 9.14 -3.23 11.70
N PHE A 30 8.08 -3.75 11.09
CA PHE A 30 7.95 -3.79 9.64
C PHE A 30 7.91 -2.37 9.03
N ALA A 31 7.16 -1.44 9.64
CA ALA A 31 7.15 -0.03 9.25
C ALA A 31 8.56 0.58 9.29
N ALA A 32 9.32 0.29 10.36
CA ALA A 32 10.70 0.73 10.49
C ALA A 32 11.61 0.12 9.40
N VAL A 33 11.43 -1.15 9.03
CA VAL A 33 12.17 -1.80 7.93
C VAL A 33 11.85 -1.14 6.59
N VAL A 34 10.57 -0.89 6.28
CA VAL A 34 10.16 -0.21 5.04
C VAL A 34 10.77 1.20 4.97
N LEU A 35 10.68 1.96 6.06
CA LEU A 35 11.24 3.31 6.14
C LEU A 35 12.76 3.31 6.06
N ALA A 36 13.43 2.37 6.74
CA ALA A 36 14.89 2.20 6.66
C ALA A 36 15.34 1.84 5.24
N THR A 37 14.58 0.99 4.53
CA THR A 37 14.84 0.65 3.12
C THR A 37 14.72 1.88 2.22
N ALA A 38 13.70 2.73 2.46
CA ALA A 38 13.49 3.99 1.76
C ALA A 38 14.67 4.94 1.95
N LEU A 39 15.03 5.20 3.23
CA LEU A 39 16.12 6.09 3.58
C LEU A 39 17.50 5.56 3.14
N ASN A 40 17.72 4.25 3.21
CA ASN A 40 18.97 3.64 2.73
C ASN A 40 19.17 3.85 1.22
N ARG A 41 18.10 3.81 0.42
CA ARG A 41 18.18 4.15 -1.01
C ARG A 41 18.60 5.60 -1.23
N LEU A 42 17.99 6.51 -0.49
CA LEU A 42 18.34 7.94 -0.54
C LEU A 42 19.79 8.16 -0.09
N THR A 43 20.20 7.51 1.00
CA THR A 43 21.59 7.51 1.49
C THR A 43 22.57 7.00 0.43
N ARG A 44 22.26 5.91 -0.27
CA ARG A 44 23.08 5.39 -1.37
C ARG A 44 23.20 6.38 -2.54
N GLN A 45 22.17 7.18 -2.83
CA GLN A 45 22.25 8.24 -3.84
C GLN A 45 23.21 9.36 -3.41
N PHE A 46 23.16 9.80 -2.15
CA PHE A 46 24.13 10.78 -1.60
C PHE A 46 25.56 10.24 -1.55
N GLN A 47 25.76 8.96 -1.26
CA GLN A 47 27.06 8.32 -1.33
C GLN A 47 27.65 8.30 -2.77
N ARG A 48 26.82 8.22 -3.81
CA ARG A 48 27.27 8.37 -5.21
C ARG A 48 27.83 9.77 -5.51
N LEU A 49 27.43 10.77 -4.72
CA LEU A 49 27.99 12.13 -4.74
C LEU A 49 29.28 12.26 -3.93
N LYS A 50 29.92 11.13 -3.58
CA LYS A 50 31.18 11.02 -2.81
C LYS A 50 31.08 11.51 -1.36
N LEU A 51 29.88 11.59 -0.80
CA LEU A 51 29.70 11.95 0.62
C LEU A 51 30.01 10.75 1.53
N PRO A 52 30.66 10.95 2.70
CA PRO A 52 30.87 9.90 3.68
C PRO A 52 29.51 9.38 4.20
N ARG A 53 29.45 8.09 4.60
CA ARG A 53 28.20 7.42 4.98
C ARG A 53 27.45 8.16 6.10
N SER A 54 28.14 8.63 7.12
CA SER A 54 27.53 9.36 8.24
C SER A 54 26.83 10.63 7.78
N LEU A 55 27.44 11.41 6.90
CA LEU A 55 26.88 12.63 6.36
C LEU A 55 25.72 12.33 5.39
N ALA A 56 25.82 11.29 4.58
CA ALA A 56 24.77 10.83 3.69
C ALA A 56 23.52 10.35 4.46
N VAL A 57 23.70 9.63 5.57
CA VAL A 57 22.62 9.22 6.49
C VAL A 57 21.97 10.44 7.12
N PHE A 58 22.77 11.36 7.69
CA PHE A 58 22.24 12.57 8.30
C PHE A 58 21.42 13.41 7.30
N LEU A 59 21.95 13.61 6.09
CA LEU A 59 21.27 14.38 5.05
C LEU A 59 19.96 13.71 4.59
N SER A 60 19.95 12.36 4.49
CA SER A 60 18.75 11.61 4.13
C SER A 60 17.65 11.75 5.18
N ILE A 61 18.01 11.70 6.46
CA ILE A 61 17.09 11.88 7.58
C ILE A 61 16.59 13.33 7.62
N SER A 62 17.49 14.31 7.49
CA SER A 62 17.11 15.73 7.47
C SER A 62 16.16 16.04 6.31
N LEU A 63 16.44 15.53 5.12
CA LEU A 63 15.57 15.71 3.94
C LEU A 63 14.20 15.06 4.13
N PHE A 64 14.15 13.88 4.76
CA PHE A 64 12.90 13.20 5.09
C PHE A 64 12.04 14.00 6.07
N PHE A 65 12.62 14.48 7.17
CA PHE A 65 11.90 15.32 8.13
C PHE A 65 11.48 16.66 7.54
N LEU A 66 12.35 17.27 6.74
CA LEU A 66 12.02 18.51 6.03
C LEU A 66 10.84 18.31 5.08
N GLY A 67 10.83 17.21 4.30
CA GLY A 67 9.73 16.85 3.42
C GLY A 67 8.42 16.64 4.16
N ILE A 68 8.44 15.90 5.29
CA ILE A 68 7.26 15.72 6.15
C ILE A 68 6.78 17.06 6.71
N THR A 69 7.69 17.90 7.23
CA THR A 69 7.33 19.20 7.83
C THR A 69 6.72 20.13 6.77
N ILE A 70 7.32 20.23 5.59
CA ILE A 70 6.79 21.03 4.50
C ILE A 70 5.42 20.48 4.05
N GLY A 71 5.30 19.18 3.84
CA GLY A 71 4.03 18.54 3.47
C GLY A 71 2.94 18.79 4.52
N PHE A 72 3.29 18.67 5.81
CA PHE A 72 2.37 18.95 6.91
C PHE A 72 1.90 20.42 6.90
N LEU A 73 2.82 21.38 6.80
CA LEU A 73 2.49 22.80 6.80
C LEU A 73 1.68 23.23 5.56
N LEU A 74 1.93 22.60 4.41
CA LEU A 74 1.19 22.90 3.18
C LEU A 74 -0.21 22.29 3.13
N VAL A 75 -0.42 21.14 3.79
CA VAL A 75 -1.68 20.38 3.69
C VAL A 75 -2.57 20.61 4.90
N VAL A 76 -2.04 20.46 6.11
CA VAL A 76 -2.89 20.38 7.31
C VAL A 76 -3.57 21.69 7.68
N PRO A 77 -2.88 22.85 7.81
CA PRO A 77 -3.54 24.09 8.19
C PRO A 77 -4.60 24.55 7.17
N PRO A 78 -4.33 24.54 5.84
CA PRO A 78 -5.38 24.86 4.86
C PRO A 78 -6.57 23.90 4.93
N LEU A 79 -6.32 22.59 5.13
CA LEU A 79 -7.38 21.60 5.19
C LEU A 79 -8.30 21.80 6.40
N ILE A 80 -7.72 22.07 7.58
CA ILE A 80 -8.49 22.37 8.80
C ILE A 80 -9.39 23.61 8.58
N ASN A 81 -8.81 24.70 8.06
CA ASN A 81 -9.55 25.93 7.80
C ASN A 81 -10.71 25.70 6.79
N GLN A 82 -10.52 24.82 5.82
CA GLN A 82 -11.57 24.45 4.85
C GLN A 82 -12.65 23.60 5.47
N LEU A 83 -12.31 22.61 6.29
CA LEU A 83 -13.27 21.77 6.98
C LEU A 83 -14.17 22.62 7.91
N GLU A 84 -13.60 23.63 8.57
CA GLU A 84 -14.38 24.59 9.37
C GLU A 84 -15.32 25.45 8.50
N GLN A 85 -14.84 25.93 7.34
CA GLN A 85 -15.68 26.70 6.41
C GLN A 85 -16.80 25.83 5.83
N LEU A 86 -16.51 24.58 5.48
CA LEU A 86 -17.50 23.61 5.03
C LEU A 86 -18.55 23.33 6.11
N ALA A 87 -18.11 23.06 7.34
CA ALA A 87 -19.04 22.82 8.45
C ALA A 87 -20.00 23.99 8.68
N LYS A 88 -19.58 25.23 8.39
CA LYS A 88 -20.41 26.43 8.49
C LYS A 88 -21.32 26.64 7.27
N GLN A 89 -20.91 26.21 6.07
CA GLN A 89 -21.62 26.51 4.80
C GLN A 89 -22.45 25.33 4.27
N VAL A 90 -22.13 24.09 4.64
CA VAL A 90 -22.88 22.89 4.25
C VAL A 90 -24.38 22.99 4.58
N PRO A 91 -24.82 23.53 5.75
CA PRO A 91 -26.25 23.71 6.04
C PRO A 91 -26.97 24.57 4.99
N ALA A 92 -26.39 25.72 4.66
CA ALA A 92 -26.96 26.64 3.68
C ALA A 92 -26.94 26.07 2.25
N GLY A 93 -25.89 25.36 1.87
CA GLY A 93 -25.77 24.69 0.57
C GLY A 93 -26.77 23.55 0.39
N LEU A 94 -26.99 22.75 1.44
CA LEU A 94 -28.01 21.68 1.44
C LEU A 94 -29.42 22.24 1.34
N GLU A 95 -29.73 23.29 2.08
CA GLU A 95 -31.03 23.95 1.97
C GLU A 95 -31.28 24.51 0.57
N GLN A 96 -30.29 25.15 -0.05
CA GLN A 96 -30.39 25.63 -1.42
C GLN A 96 -30.51 24.51 -2.44
N GLY A 97 -29.72 23.45 -2.27
CA GLY A 97 -29.76 22.25 -3.13
C GLY A 97 -31.15 21.57 -3.07
N LEU A 98 -31.71 21.40 -1.88
CA LEU A 98 -33.05 20.83 -1.69
C LEU A 98 -34.16 21.75 -2.23
N LYS A 99 -34.01 23.07 -2.10
CA LYS A 99 -34.96 24.03 -2.73
C LYS A 99 -34.93 23.92 -4.25
N LEU A 100 -33.73 23.86 -4.86
CA LEU A 100 -33.57 23.68 -6.32
C LEU A 100 -34.14 22.33 -6.78
N LEU A 101 -33.89 21.27 -6.03
CA LEU A 101 -34.38 19.93 -6.34
C LEU A 101 -35.93 19.87 -6.24
N ASN A 102 -36.52 20.49 -5.23
CA ASN A 102 -37.96 20.62 -5.11
C ASN A 102 -38.57 21.46 -6.25
N LEU A 103 -37.91 22.55 -6.65
CA LEU A 103 -38.35 23.37 -7.80
C LEU A 103 -38.29 22.59 -9.11
N LEU A 104 -37.20 21.78 -9.31
CA LEU A 104 -37.07 20.90 -10.47
C LEU A 104 -38.14 19.82 -10.50
N ILE A 105 -38.40 19.19 -9.36
CA ILE A 105 -39.46 18.18 -9.24
C ILE A 105 -40.85 18.79 -9.48
N ASP A 106 -41.13 19.97 -8.95
CA ASP A 106 -42.39 20.67 -9.16
C ASP A 106 -42.55 21.11 -10.64
N TYR A 107 -41.48 21.56 -11.29
CA TYR A 107 -41.47 21.88 -12.71
C TYR A 107 -41.75 20.64 -13.59
N LEU A 108 -41.02 19.53 -13.34
CA LEU A 108 -41.23 18.26 -14.05
C LEU A 108 -42.62 17.68 -13.78
N ARG A 109 -43.20 17.91 -12.61
CA ARG A 109 -44.53 17.45 -12.23
C ARG A 109 -45.68 18.20 -12.95
N THR A 110 -45.42 19.44 -13.38
CA THR A 110 -46.39 20.26 -14.12
C THR A 110 -46.51 19.81 -15.58
N ASP A 111 -45.41 19.30 -16.18
CA ASP A 111 -45.34 18.91 -17.59
C ASP A 111 -45.60 17.41 -17.85
N LEU A 112 -45.53 16.55 -16.83
CA LEU A 112 -45.63 15.11 -16.99
C LEU A 112 -46.98 14.54 -16.49
N ASN A 113 -47.69 13.85 -17.38
CA ASN A 113 -48.90 13.08 -17.07
C ASN A 113 -48.55 11.57 -17.05
N GLY A 114 -49.04 10.83 -16.03
CA GLY A 114 -48.89 9.38 -15.97
C GLY A 114 -48.11 8.85 -14.75
N PRO A 115 -47.65 7.59 -14.77
CA PRO A 115 -47.02 6.93 -13.63
C PRO A 115 -45.72 7.60 -13.14
N LEU A 116 -45.06 8.37 -13.99
CA LEU A 116 -43.88 9.18 -13.62
C LEU A 116 -44.24 10.28 -12.60
N ARG A 117 -45.45 10.84 -12.65
CA ARG A 117 -45.90 11.83 -11.69
C ARG A 117 -46.06 11.26 -10.28
N GLU A 118 -46.52 10.02 -10.19
CA GLU A 118 -46.67 9.30 -8.93
C GLU A 118 -45.34 8.99 -8.29
N TYR A 119 -44.38 8.50 -9.09
CA TYR A 119 -42.98 8.24 -8.68
C TYR A 119 -42.29 9.53 -8.20
N LEU A 120 -42.40 10.65 -8.93
CA LEU A 120 -41.83 11.94 -8.53
C LEU A 120 -42.51 12.51 -7.25
N SER A 121 -43.78 12.17 -7.01
CA SER A 121 -44.45 12.56 -5.76
C SER A 121 -43.96 11.80 -4.54
N GLU A 122 -43.55 10.53 -4.73
CA GLU A 122 -42.94 9.67 -3.72
C GLU A 122 -41.55 10.14 -3.38
N VAL A 123 -40.70 10.35 -4.42
CA VAL A 123 -39.35 10.91 -4.28
C VAL A 123 -39.35 12.27 -3.58
N SER A 124 -40.34 13.17 -3.91
CA SER A 124 -40.42 14.46 -3.26
C SER A 124 -40.86 14.37 -1.79
N ARG A 125 -41.62 13.32 -1.43
CA ARG A 125 -42.03 13.06 -0.06
C ARG A 125 -40.88 12.54 0.78
N ASP A 126 -40.09 11.63 0.22
CA ASP A 126 -38.87 11.07 0.86
C ASP A 126 -37.79 12.14 1.04
N LEU A 127 -37.62 13.03 0.07
CA LEU A 127 -36.69 14.15 0.17
C LEU A 127 -37.06 15.16 1.25
N ARG A 128 -38.39 15.40 1.47
CA ARG A 128 -38.89 16.25 2.57
C ARG A 128 -38.75 15.61 3.96
N GLN A 129 -38.61 14.28 4.03
CA GLN A 129 -38.35 13.54 5.27
C GLN A 129 -36.84 13.49 5.61
N ILE A 130 -35.96 13.88 4.69
CA ILE A 130 -34.53 13.98 4.98
C ILE A 130 -34.33 15.07 6.03
N ARG A 131 -34.03 14.66 7.25
CA ARG A 131 -33.70 15.59 8.33
C ARG A 131 -32.30 16.18 8.07
N ILE A 132 -32.28 17.39 7.51
CA ILE A 132 -31.05 18.16 7.26
C ILE A 132 -30.18 18.22 8.50
N GLU A 133 -30.81 18.36 9.69
CA GLU A 133 -30.10 18.35 10.98
C GLU A 133 -29.32 17.07 11.25
N GLN A 134 -29.85 15.91 10.84
CA GLN A 134 -29.12 14.62 10.97
C GLN A 134 -27.93 14.53 10.01
N ILE A 135 -28.09 15.03 8.79
CA ILE A 135 -26.97 15.06 7.81
C ILE A 135 -25.90 16.04 8.30
N ILE A 136 -26.28 17.19 8.83
CA ILE A 136 -25.35 18.17 9.41
C ILE A 136 -24.63 17.57 10.62
N GLN A 137 -25.34 16.90 11.52
CA GLN A 137 -24.74 16.23 12.67
C GLN A 137 -23.79 15.11 12.24
N GLN A 138 -24.15 14.32 11.22
CA GLN A 138 -23.28 13.29 10.66
C GLN A 138 -22.06 13.89 9.95
N ALA A 139 -22.24 14.98 9.20
CA ALA A 139 -21.14 15.70 8.56
C ALA A 139 -20.20 16.34 9.59
N GLN A 140 -20.73 16.91 10.67
CA GLN A 140 -19.93 17.41 11.78
C GLN A 140 -19.23 16.28 12.55
N ALA A 141 -19.91 15.14 12.78
CA ALA A 141 -19.31 13.98 13.40
C ALA A 141 -18.18 13.40 12.52
N LEU A 142 -18.39 13.30 11.20
CA LEU A 142 -17.37 12.91 10.23
C LEU A 142 -16.22 13.91 10.18
N SER A 143 -16.49 15.21 10.17
CA SER A 143 -15.48 16.27 10.25
C SER A 143 -14.65 16.14 11.54
N ASN A 144 -15.32 15.97 12.68
CA ASN A 144 -14.64 15.76 13.96
C ASN A 144 -13.87 14.43 14.00
N GLN A 145 -14.40 13.36 13.37
CA GLN A 145 -13.67 12.09 13.21
C GLN A 145 -12.48 12.21 12.26
N LEU A 146 -12.62 12.96 11.17
CA LEU A 146 -11.50 13.21 10.24
C LEU A 146 -10.44 14.08 10.91
N ILE A 147 -10.82 15.18 11.54
CA ILE A 147 -9.91 16.05 12.29
C ILE A 147 -9.28 15.27 13.45
N GLY A 148 -10.08 14.52 14.21
CA GLY A 148 -9.62 13.64 15.28
C GLY A 148 -8.76 12.49 14.74
N GLY A 149 -9.13 11.89 13.60
CA GLY A 149 -8.38 10.85 12.92
C GLY A 149 -7.05 11.37 12.38
N PHE A 150 -7.00 12.56 11.79
CA PHE A 150 -5.74 13.24 11.47
C PHE A 150 -4.93 13.55 12.73
N GLY A 151 -5.59 13.96 13.82
CA GLY A 151 -4.98 14.14 15.12
C GLY A 151 -4.36 12.85 15.68
N VAL A 152 -5.04 11.72 15.55
CA VAL A 152 -4.54 10.39 15.94
C VAL A 152 -3.40 9.94 15.02
N VAL A 153 -3.50 10.19 13.72
CA VAL A 153 -2.42 9.91 12.75
C VAL A 153 -1.21 10.80 12.98
N VAL A 154 -1.43 12.05 13.40
CA VAL A 154 -0.35 13.03 13.73
C VAL A 154 0.13 12.87 15.18
N GLY A 155 -0.39 11.90 15.94
CA GLY A 155 0.13 11.58 17.26
C GLY A 155 -0.35 12.53 18.38
N THR A 156 -1.59 13.02 18.31
CA THR A 156 -2.17 13.79 19.43
C THR A 156 -2.45 12.93 20.64
N THR A 157 -2.43 11.59 20.53
CA THR A 157 -2.43 10.66 21.66
C THR A 157 -1.00 10.29 22.04
N VAL A 158 -0.73 10.18 23.33
CA VAL A 158 0.58 9.75 23.87
C VAL A 158 1.01 8.43 23.23
N GLU A 159 0.08 7.49 23.02
CA GLU A 159 0.33 6.19 22.37
C GLU A 159 0.77 6.35 20.91
N GLY A 160 0.16 7.26 20.15
CA GLY A 160 0.53 7.54 18.77
C GLY A 160 1.92 8.15 18.67
N LEU A 161 2.23 9.12 19.54
CA LEU A 161 3.57 9.73 19.61
C LEU A 161 4.65 8.70 19.98
N VAL A 162 4.40 7.85 20.98
CA VAL A 162 5.33 6.78 21.37
C VAL A 162 5.53 5.79 20.21
N SER A 163 4.47 5.43 19.50
CA SER A 163 4.56 4.52 18.33
C SER A 163 5.40 5.12 17.21
N ILE A 164 5.18 6.39 16.86
CA ILE A 164 5.97 7.09 15.84
C ILE A 164 7.43 7.20 16.27
N LEU A 165 7.67 7.59 17.52
CA LEU A 165 9.02 7.68 18.07
C LEU A 165 9.74 6.33 18.03
N LEU A 166 9.05 5.25 18.41
CA LEU A 166 9.60 3.90 18.35
C LEU A 166 9.95 3.48 16.91
N ILE A 167 9.05 3.73 15.95
CA ILE A 167 9.31 3.46 14.53
C ILE A 167 10.54 4.24 14.06
N LEU A 168 10.66 5.53 14.42
CA LEU A 168 11.80 6.36 14.06
C LEU A 168 13.11 5.84 14.67
N VAL A 169 13.11 5.54 15.96
CA VAL A 169 14.30 4.99 16.65
C VAL A 169 14.73 3.68 16.01
N LEU A 170 13.79 2.75 15.78
CA LEU A 170 14.08 1.49 15.09
C LEU A 170 14.61 1.73 13.67
N THR A 171 14.04 2.67 12.94
CA THR A 171 14.50 3.05 11.60
C THR A 171 15.95 3.55 11.63
N LEU A 172 16.27 4.42 12.58
CA LEU A 172 17.63 4.96 12.74
C LEU A 172 18.63 3.85 13.09
N MET A 173 18.26 2.94 13.98
CA MET A 173 19.08 1.79 14.35
C MET A 173 19.32 0.86 13.16
N LEU A 174 18.27 0.53 12.40
CA LEU A 174 18.38 -0.28 11.18
C LEU A 174 19.20 0.40 10.09
N LEU A 175 19.11 1.72 9.97
CA LEU A 175 19.87 2.49 8.98
C LEU A 175 21.34 2.63 9.36
N ALA A 176 21.66 2.70 10.67
CA ALA A 176 23.03 2.82 11.17
C ALA A 176 23.85 1.57 10.85
N ASP A 177 23.34 0.38 11.17
CA ASP A 177 24.02 -0.88 10.89
C ASP A 177 23.05 -1.98 10.41
N PRO A 178 22.61 -1.94 9.14
CA PRO A 178 21.67 -2.91 8.57
C PRO A 178 22.23 -4.35 8.58
N GLN A 179 23.55 -4.49 8.51
CA GLN A 179 24.20 -5.82 8.46
C GLN A 179 24.17 -6.52 9.82
N ALA A 180 24.33 -5.79 10.92
CA ALA A 180 24.25 -6.37 12.27
C ALA A 180 22.84 -6.95 12.54
N TYR A 181 21.78 -6.19 12.22
CA TYR A 181 20.41 -6.67 12.39
C TYR A 181 20.08 -7.86 11.48
N ARG A 182 20.57 -7.83 10.24
CA ARG A 182 20.41 -8.96 9.31
C ARG A 182 21.11 -10.21 9.83
N ARG A 183 22.33 -10.11 10.34
CA ARG A 183 23.07 -11.25 10.92
C ARG A 183 22.32 -11.80 12.13
N SER A 184 21.85 -10.94 13.03
CA SER A 184 21.10 -11.35 14.23
C SER A 184 19.80 -12.06 13.87
N SER A 185 19.05 -11.57 12.89
CA SER A 185 17.80 -12.23 12.44
C SER A 185 18.08 -13.60 11.80
N LEU A 186 19.17 -13.75 11.03
CA LEU A 186 19.56 -15.02 10.43
C LEU A 186 20.02 -16.04 11.48
N GLN A 187 20.51 -15.63 12.66
CA GLN A 187 20.86 -16.55 13.73
C GLN A 187 19.66 -17.29 14.32
N LEU A 188 18.46 -16.72 14.23
CA LEU A 188 17.22 -17.36 14.66
C LEU A 188 16.80 -18.53 13.75
N ILE A 189 17.43 -18.67 12.59
CA ILE A 189 17.10 -19.66 11.59
C ILE A 189 18.11 -20.82 11.65
N PRO A 190 17.65 -22.09 11.46
CA PRO A 190 18.52 -23.24 11.44
C PRO A 190 19.68 -23.06 10.45
N ALA A 191 20.87 -23.53 10.82
CA ALA A 191 22.12 -23.29 10.09
C ALA A 191 22.04 -23.73 8.61
N PHE A 192 21.37 -24.86 8.33
CA PHE A 192 21.20 -25.39 6.98
C PHE A 192 20.37 -24.49 6.05
N TYR A 193 19.47 -23.64 6.59
CA TYR A 193 18.57 -22.78 5.80
C TYR A 193 19.02 -21.31 5.78
N ARG A 194 20.04 -20.93 6.55
CA ARG A 194 20.50 -19.51 6.67
C ARG A 194 20.91 -18.90 5.34
N ARG A 195 21.62 -19.64 4.51
CA ARG A 195 22.07 -19.16 3.19
C ARG A 195 20.85 -18.86 2.31
N ARG A 196 19.92 -19.80 2.24
CA ARG A 196 18.69 -19.66 1.45
C ARG A 196 17.84 -18.49 1.95
N MET A 197 17.66 -18.36 3.27
CA MET A 197 16.92 -17.23 3.86
C MET A 197 17.61 -15.89 3.58
N ASN A 198 18.93 -15.84 3.55
CA ASN A 198 19.66 -14.64 3.16
C ASN A 198 19.32 -14.21 1.73
N ASP A 199 19.25 -15.14 0.77
CA ASP A 199 18.87 -14.87 -0.62
C ASP A 199 17.40 -14.41 -0.72
N ILE A 200 16.51 -14.97 0.09
CA ILE A 200 15.10 -14.56 0.18
C ILE A 200 14.99 -13.13 0.71
N LEU A 201 15.75 -12.78 1.76
CA LEU A 201 15.77 -11.42 2.30
C LEU A 201 16.29 -10.40 1.27
N ASP A 202 17.29 -10.76 0.46
CA ASP A 202 17.76 -9.93 -0.65
C ASP A 202 16.65 -9.70 -1.68
N THR A 203 15.90 -10.75 -2.02
CA THR A 203 14.76 -10.65 -2.93
C THR A 203 13.66 -9.74 -2.35
N CYS A 204 13.37 -9.85 -1.06
CA CYS A 204 12.42 -8.96 -0.36
C CYS A 204 12.91 -7.50 -0.37
N GLU A 205 14.19 -7.23 -0.08
CA GLU A 205 14.76 -5.87 -0.12
C GLU A 205 14.64 -5.25 -1.53
N ILE A 206 14.96 -6.05 -2.56
CA ILE A 206 14.82 -5.61 -3.96
C ILE A 206 13.36 -5.32 -4.31
N ALA A 207 12.44 -6.22 -3.94
CA ALA A 207 11.00 -6.07 -4.21
C ALA A 207 10.40 -4.84 -3.52
N LEU A 208 10.67 -4.67 -2.22
CA LEU A 208 10.27 -3.48 -1.45
C LEU A 208 10.84 -2.21 -2.06
N GLY A 209 12.09 -2.26 -2.44
CA GLY A 209 12.74 -1.12 -3.02
C GLY A 209 12.18 -0.72 -4.39
N ARG A 210 11.81 -1.68 -5.24
CA ARG A 210 11.14 -1.42 -6.53
C ARG A 210 9.75 -0.84 -6.31
N TRP A 211 8.99 -1.45 -5.40
CA TRP A 211 7.68 -0.94 -5.03
C TRP A 211 7.74 0.51 -4.54
N LEU A 212 8.69 0.82 -3.67
CA LEU A 212 8.84 2.17 -3.11
C LEU A 212 9.08 3.23 -4.20
N ILE A 213 9.95 2.95 -5.17
CA ILE A 213 10.18 3.85 -6.30
C ILE A 213 8.90 4.03 -7.11
N GLY A 214 8.22 2.92 -7.42
CA GLY A 214 6.95 2.97 -8.13
C GLY A 214 5.90 3.79 -7.39
N ALA A 215 5.77 3.59 -6.07
CA ALA A 215 4.85 4.36 -5.24
C ALA A 215 5.18 5.86 -5.26
N LEU A 216 6.44 6.24 -5.09
CA LEU A 216 6.87 7.65 -5.15
C LEU A 216 6.60 8.28 -6.52
N LEU A 217 6.92 7.58 -7.60
CA LEU A 217 6.65 8.08 -8.96
C LEU A 217 5.15 8.24 -9.21
N ASN A 218 4.34 7.28 -8.74
CA ASN A 218 2.89 7.35 -8.81
C ASN A 218 2.34 8.54 -8.01
N MET A 219 2.78 8.72 -6.77
CA MET A 219 2.41 9.88 -5.93
C MET A 219 2.72 11.20 -6.63
N ILE A 220 3.91 11.34 -7.21
CA ILE A 220 4.31 12.54 -7.96
C ILE A 220 3.43 12.73 -9.19
N GLY A 221 3.19 11.67 -9.96
CA GLY A 221 2.35 11.70 -11.17
C GLY A 221 0.92 12.15 -10.85
N VAL A 222 0.29 11.56 -9.84
CA VAL A 222 -1.06 11.94 -9.40
C VAL A 222 -1.08 13.37 -8.86
N THR A 223 -0.08 13.77 -8.06
CA THR A 223 0.03 15.16 -7.58
C THR A 223 0.07 16.15 -8.75
N LEU A 224 0.92 15.91 -9.76
CA LEU A 224 1.06 16.81 -10.92
C LEU A 224 -0.24 16.86 -11.74
N LEU A 225 -0.87 15.72 -12.01
CA LEU A 225 -2.15 15.68 -12.72
C LEU A 225 -3.24 16.43 -11.95
N THR A 226 -3.27 16.28 -10.63
CA THR A 226 -4.24 16.98 -9.76
C THR A 226 -3.97 18.49 -9.74
N VAL A 227 -2.70 18.93 -9.67
CA VAL A 227 -2.34 20.36 -9.78
C VAL A 227 -2.90 20.95 -11.09
N VAL A 228 -2.60 20.30 -12.21
CA VAL A 228 -3.05 20.78 -13.54
C VAL A 228 -4.56 20.79 -13.63
N GLY A 229 -5.22 19.72 -13.21
CA GLY A 229 -6.68 19.61 -13.29
C GLY A 229 -7.42 20.63 -12.42
N LEU A 230 -7.01 20.80 -11.16
CA LEU A 230 -7.60 21.78 -10.25
C LEU A 230 -7.29 23.22 -10.66
N TRP A 231 -6.13 23.45 -11.27
CA TRP A 231 -5.77 24.76 -11.85
C TRP A 231 -6.70 25.13 -13.00
N ILE A 232 -6.96 24.21 -13.92
CA ILE A 232 -7.91 24.40 -15.04
C ILE A 232 -9.32 24.71 -14.51
N LEU A 233 -9.77 23.97 -13.49
CA LEU A 233 -11.09 24.17 -12.88
C LEU A 233 -11.15 25.38 -11.93
N ARG A 234 -10.01 26.06 -11.71
CA ARG A 234 -9.89 27.20 -10.78
C ARG A 234 -10.46 26.90 -9.39
N VAL A 235 -10.15 25.70 -8.88
CA VAL A 235 -10.49 25.30 -7.50
C VAL A 235 -9.44 25.88 -6.57
N PRO A 236 -9.80 26.58 -5.47
CA PRO A 236 -8.82 27.12 -4.54
C PRO A 236 -8.01 26.01 -3.83
N LEU A 237 -6.85 26.41 -3.28
CA LEU A 237 -5.93 25.52 -2.54
C LEU A 237 -5.42 24.32 -3.36
N ILE A 238 -5.06 24.56 -4.60
CA ILE A 238 -4.60 23.57 -5.58
C ILE A 238 -3.49 22.70 -4.97
N PHE A 239 -2.44 23.32 -4.41
CA PHE A 239 -1.28 22.59 -3.90
C PHE A 239 -1.61 21.71 -2.70
N ALA A 240 -2.44 22.18 -1.76
CA ALA A 240 -2.86 21.39 -0.60
C ALA A 240 -3.64 20.14 -1.03
N ASN A 241 -4.62 20.32 -1.92
CA ASN A 241 -5.44 19.22 -2.42
C ASN A 241 -4.63 18.24 -3.29
N ALA A 242 -3.71 18.73 -4.11
CA ALA A 242 -2.89 17.90 -4.98
C ALA A 242 -1.85 17.07 -4.19
N ILE A 243 -1.19 17.68 -3.19
CA ILE A 243 -0.26 16.95 -2.31
C ILE A 243 -1.03 15.92 -1.49
N LEU A 244 -2.22 16.27 -0.98
CA LEU A 244 -3.07 15.32 -0.27
C LEU A 244 -3.46 14.14 -1.17
N ALA A 245 -3.86 14.40 -2.43
CA ALA A 245 -4.21 13.35 -3.39
C ALA A 245 -3.02 12.42 -3.65
N GLY A 246 -1.83 12.98 -3.88
CA GLY A 246 -0.61 12.17 -4.05
C GLY A 246 -0.25 11.35 -2.82
N LEU A 247 -0.30 11.94 -1.61
CA LEU A 247 0.00 11.23 -0.36
C LEU A 247 -1.01 10.10 -0.09
N LEU A 248 -2.30 10.38 -0.24
CA LEU A 248 -3.34 9.37 -0.05
C LEU A 248 -3.24 8.25 -1.08
N ASN A 249 -2.69 8.52 -2.27
CA ASN A 249 -2.49 7.52 -3.31
C ASN A 249 -1.47 6.42 -2.94
N LEU A 250 -0.75 6.57 -1.81
CA LEU A 250 0.00 5.47 -1.20
C LEU A 250 -0.89 4.27 -0.83
N ILE A 251 -2.18 4.53 -0.59
CA ILE A 251 -3.20 3.52 -0.33
C ILE A 251 -4.04 3.35 -1.60
N PRO A 252 -3.73 2.37 -2.48
CA PRO A 252 -4.44 2.18 -3.74
C PRO A 252 -5.95 2.01 -3.54
N ASN A 253 -6.75 2.46 -4.47
CA ASN A 253 -8.21 2.43 -4.51
C ASN A 253 -8.91 3.31 -3.46
N ILE A 254 -8.50 3.27 -2.20
CA ILE A 254 -9.10 4.05 -1.10
C ILE A 254 -8.62 5.51 -1.14
N GLY A 255 -7.32 5.69 -1.37
CA GLY A 255 -6.68 7.00 -1.40
C GLY A 255 -7.32 7.98 -2.38
N PRO A 256 -7.43 7.62 -3.68
CA PRO A 256 -8.10 8.47 -4.66
C PRO A 256 -9.55 8.81 -4.30
N ALA A 257 -10.33 7.83 -3.82
CA ALA A 257 -11.71 8.03 -3.42
C ALA A 257 -11.86 9.02 -2.24
N VAL A 258 -10.95 8.97 -1.27
CA VAL A 258 -10.96 9.89 -0.12
C VAL A 258 -10.43 11.27 -0.52
N SER A 259 -9.43 11.32 -1.39
CA SER A 259 -8.77 12.57 -1.78
C SER A 259 -9.65 13.51 -2.63
N VAL A 260 -10.71 13.01 -3.27
CA VAL A 260 -11.67 13.84 -4.02
C VAL A 260 -12.57 14.66 -3.10
N ILE A 261 -12.77 14.22 -1.85
CA ILE A 261 -13.75 14.84 -0.92
C ILE A 261 -13.44 16.32 -0.66
N PRO A 262 -12.22 16.73 -0.24
CA PRO A 262 -11.94 18.13 0.03
C PRO A 262 -12.12 19.05 -1.18
N PRO A 263 -11.53 18.80 -2.36
CA PRO A 263 -11.68 19.71 -3.50
C PRO A 263 -13.12 19.72 -4.07
N MET A 264 -13.84 18.58 -4.01
CA MET A 264 -15.26 18.53 -4.37
C MET A 264 -16.09 19.41 -3.45
N ALA A 265 -15.85 19.32 -2.14
CA ALA A 265 -16.57 20.11 -1.15
C ALA A 265 -16.30 21.62 -1.31
N ILE A 266 -15.06 22.01 -1.60
CA ILE A 266 -14.72 23.41 -1.91
C ILE A 266 -15.42 23.88 -3.19
N ALA A 267 -15.39 23.06 -4.24
CA ALA A 267 -16.04 23.38 -5.51
C ALA A 267 -17.56 23.53 -5.36
N LEU A 268 -18.16 22.74 -4.43
CA LEU A 268 -19.60 22.81 -4.13
C LEU A 268 -20.01 24.18 -3.55
N LEU A 269 -19.12 24.85 -2.84
CA LEU A 269 -19.37 26.21 -2.32
C LEU A 269 -19.51 27.25 -3.44
N ASP A 270 -18.81 27.03 -4.59
CA ASP A 270 -18.91 27.88 -5.75
C ASP A 270 -20.16 27.54 -6.58
N SER A 271 -20.32 26.28 -6.96
CA SER A 271 -21.49 25.77 -7.68
C SER A 271 -21.55 24.23 -7.70
N PRO A 272 -22.75 23.62 -7.72
CA PRO A 272 -22.90 22.17 -7.86
C PRO A 272 -22.27 21.63 -9.15
N TRP A 273 -22.33 22.40 -10.24
CA TRP A 273 -21.72 22.02 -11.52
C TRP A 273 -20.20 21.91 -11.42
N LYS A 274 -19.56 22.83 -10.71
CA LYS A 274 -18.11 22.80 -10.48
C LYS A 274 -17.69 21.59 -9.64
N ALA A 275 -18.47 21.22 -8.63
CA ALA A 275 -18.24 19.99 -7.85
C ALA A 275 -18.32 18.74 -8.73
N THR A 276 -19.30 18.66 -9.63
CA THR A 276 -19.41 17.56 -10.60
C THR A 276 -18.18 17.49 -11.50
N LEU A 277 -17.68 18.62 -11.99
CA LEU A 277 -16.46 18.67 -12.80
C LEU A 277 -15.22 18.20 -12.03
N VAL A 278 -15.14 18.48 -10.72
CA VAL A 278 -14.06 17.96 -9.87
C VAL A 278 -14.12 16.45 -9.75
N VAL A 279 -15.31 15.87 -9.52
CA VAL A 279 -15.48 14.40 -9.49
C VAL A 279 -15.06 13.78 -10.82
N MET A 280 -15.51 14.36 -11.95
CA MET A 280 -15.12 13.89 -13.29
C MET A 280 -13.62 13.98 -13.52
N LEU A 281 -12.97 15.05 -13.06
CA LEU A 281 -11.52 15.22 -13.12
C LEU A 281 -10.81 14.06 -12.38
N TYR A 282 -11.24 13.74 -11.17
CA TYR A 282 -10.63 12.65 -10.40
C TYR A 282 -10.86 11.28 -11.03
N ILE A 283 -12.02 11.05 -11.66
CA ILE A 283 -12.25 9.84 -12.46
C ILE A 283 -11.28 9.78 -13.65
N ILE A 284 -11.07 10.90 -14.35
CA ILE A 284 -10.11 10.98 -15.47
C ILE A 284 -8.68 10.72 -14.97
N ILE A 285 -8.27 11.34 -13.87
CA ILE A 285 -6.95 11.10 -13.25
C ILE A 285 -6.78 9.62 -12.93
N GLN A 286 -7.80 8.97 -12.34
CA GLN A 286 -7.77 7.55 -12.02
C GLN A 286 -7.64 6.68 -13.28
N GLN A 287 -8.30 7.05 -14.39
CA GLN A 287 -8.15 6.35 -15.65
C GLN A 287 -6.74 6.52 -16.24
N ILE A 288 -6.19 7.74 -16.19
CA ILE A 288 -4.81 7.99 -16.63
C ILE A 288 -3.82 7.22 -15.76
N GLU A 289 -4.01 7.19 -14.45
CA GLU A 289 -3.20 6.40 -13.53
C GLU A 289 -3.19 4.92 -13.92
N THR A 290 -4.38 4.35 -14.12
CA THR A 290 -4.53 2.91 -14.42
C THR A 290 -4.04 2.56 -15.81
N ALA A 291 -4.30 3.42 -16.83
CA ALA A 291 -4.00 3.14 -18.22
C ALA A 291 -2.56 3.51 -18.63
N VAL A 292 -1.95 4.51 -17.99
CA VAL A 292 -0.67 5.08 -18.40
C VAL A 292 0.40 4.93 -17.34
N ILE A 293 0.13 5.38 -16.10
CA ILE A 293 1.13 5.42 -15.04
C ILE A 293 1.43 3.99 -14.56
N MET A 294 0.40 3.21 -14.24
CA MET A 294 0.57 1.84 -13.72
C MET A 294 1.33 0.91 -14.68
N PRO A 295 1.00 0.81 -15.98
CA PRO A 295 1.77 -0.03 -16.90
C PRO A 295 3.22 0.40 -17.03
N SER A 296 3.48 1.71 -17.03
CA SER A 296 4.85 2.26 -17.10
C SER A 296 5.67 1.90 -15.86
N LEU A 297 5.04 1.78 -14.70
CA LEU A 297 5.67 1.41 -13.44
C LEU A 297 5.73 -0.10 -13.20
N MET A 298 4.87 -0.90 -13.84
CA MET A 298 4.86 -2.37 -13.70
C MET A 298 6.16 -3.04 -14.13
N ALA A 299 6.93 -2.42 -15.03
CA ALA A 299 8.28 -2.88 -15.36
C ALA A 299 9.23 -2.88 -14.14
N TYR A 300 8.90 -2.12 -13.10
CA TYR A 300 9.68 -1.96 -11.88
C TYR A 300 9.02 -2.58 -10.64
N GLN A 301 7.75 -2.98 -10.71
CA GLN A 301 6.99 -3.47 -9.56
C GLN A 301 6.72 -4.98 -9.63
N VAL A 302 6.44 -5.55 -8.45
CA VAL A 302 5.92 -6.92 -8.33
C VAL A 302 4.43 -6.86 -8.71
N SER A 303 4.04 -7.61 -9.75
CA SER A 303 2.65 -7.67 -10.22
C SER A 303 1.78 -8.42 -9.20
N LEU A 304 1.07 -7.67 -8.37
CA LEU A 304 -0.01 -8.21 -7.53
C LEU A 304 -1.32 -8.16 -8.32
N LEU A 305 -2.10 -9.25 -8.25
CA LEU A 305 -3.46 -9.24 -8.78
C LEU A 305 -4.31 -8.21 -8.01
N PRO A 306 -5.14 -7.40 -8.68
CA PRO A 306 -5.96 -6.37 -8.02
C PRO A 306 -6.84 -6.93 -6.89
N ALA A 307 -7.39 -8.12 -7.06
CA ALA A 307 -8.18 -8.80 -6.04
C ALA A 307 -7.37 -9.09 -4.77
N ILE A 308 -6.10 -9.53 -4.92
CA ILE A 308 -5.21 -9.81 -3.78
C ILE A 308 -4.90 -8.51 -3.04
N THR A 309 -4.71 -7.41 -3.76
CA THR A 309 -4.46 -6.09 -3.16
C THR A 309 -5.64 -5.63 -2.30
N LEU A 310 -6.87 -5.73 -2.82
CA LEU A 310 -8.08 -5.37 -2.08
C LEU A 310 -8.30 -6.26 -0.85
N LEU A 311 -8.13 -7.57 -1.00
CA LEU A 311 -8.23 -8.51 0.12
C LEU A 311 -7.16 -8.23 1.19
N ALA A 312 -5.93 -7.96 0.78
CA ALA A 312 -4.85 -7.60 1.70
C ALA A 312 -5.17 -6.29 2.44
N GLN A 313 -5.68 -5.27 1.75
CA GLN A 313 -6.10 -4.02 2.39
C GLN A 313 -7.21 -4.23 3.43
N GLY A 314 -8.26 -4.98 3.08
CA GLY A 314 -9.34 -5.33 4.00
C GLY A 314 -8.84 -6.14 5.20
N PHE A 315 -8.01 -7.14 4.95
CA PHE A 315 -7.40 -7.96 5.99
C PHE A 315 -6.54 -7.12 6.95
N PHE A 316 -5.57 -6.37 6.42
CA PHE A 316 -4.65 -5.59 7.26
C PHE A 316 -5.35 -4.43 7.97
N LEU A 317 -6.39 -3.83 7.36
CA LEU A 317 -7.23 -2.84 8.03
C LEU A 317 -7.94 -3.44 9.25
N THR A 318 -8.55 -4.62 9.09
CA THR A 318 -9.31 -5.28 10.17
C THR A 318 -8.39 -5.72 11.32
N PHE A 319 -7.20 -6.25 11.00
CA PHE A 319 -6.30 -6.81 12.01
C PHE A 319 -5.40 -5.77 12.69
N PHE A 320 -5.00 -4.72 11.97
CA PHE A 320 -3.99 -3.75 12.42
C PHE A 320 -4.48 -2.30 12.38
N GLY A 321 -5.73 -2.08 11.99
CA GLY A 321 -6.30 -0.74 11.85
C GLY A 321 -5.67 0.07 10.73
N PHE A 322 -5.68 1.39 10.87
CA PHE A 322 -5.19 2.32 9.85
C PHE A 322 -3.70 2.10 9.49
N GLY A 323 -2.84 1.82 10.47
CA GLY A 323 -1.43 1.51 10.22
C GLY A 323 -1.25 0.28 9.33
N GLY A 324 -2.09 -0.75 9.53
CA GLY A 324 -2.14 -1.93 8.66
C GLY A 324 -2.58 -1.61 7.25
N LEU A 325 -3.55 -0.72 7.08
CA LEU A 325 -4.02 -0.27 5.76
C LEU A 325 -2.90 0.43 4.96
N VAL A 326 -2.16 1.34 5.60
CA VAL A 326 -1.03 2.06 4.98
C VAL A 326 0.09 1.10 4.57
N LEU A 327 0.36 0.09 5.40
CA LEU A 327 1.40 -0.90 5.15
C LEU A 327 0.90 -2.15 4.41
N ALA A 328 -0.38 -2.19 4.02
CA ALA A 328 -0.98 -3.37 3.39
C ALA A 328 -0.25 -3.78 2.11
N PHE A 329 0.08 -2.80 1.27
CA PHE A 329 0.74 -3.10 0.00
C PHE A 329 2.19 -3.60 0.18
N PRO A 330 3.07 -2.94 0.93
CA PRO A 330 4.41 -3.49 1.20
C PRO A 330 4.38 -4.82 1.94
N LEU A 331 3.42 -5.04 2.85
CA LEU A 331 3.23 -6.35 3.48
C LEU A 331 2.83 -7.42 2.47
N ALA A 332 1.92 -7.09 1.54
CA ALA A 332 1.51 -8.00 0.47
C ALA A 332 2.68 -8.33 -0.47
N VAL A 333 3.51 -7.35 -0.82
CA VAL A 333 4.72 -7.55 -1.66
C VAL A 333 5.70 -8.52 -0.99
N VAL A 334 6.01 -8.30 0.29
CA VAL A 334 6.90 -9.21 1.03
C VAL A 334 6.25 -10.59 1.20
N GLY A 335 4.95 -10.62 1.55
CA GLY A 335 4.20 -11.87 1.65
C GLY A 335 4.22 -12.68 0.37
N GLN A 336 4.03 -12.05 -0.80
CA GLN A 336 4.12 -12.72 -2.10
C GLN A 336 5.51 -13.29 -2.35
N VAL A 337 6.58 -12.56 -2.03
CA VAL A 337 7.96 -13.06 -2.19
C VAL A 337 8.18 -14.27 -1.28
N LEU A 338 7.76 -14.18 -0.01
CA LEU A 338 7.90 -15.30 0.94
C LEU A 338 7.11 -16.53 0.49
N ILE A 339 5.85 -16.36 0.05
CA ILE A 339 5.03 -17.47 -0.46
C ILE A 339 5.70 -18.10 -1.69
N LYS A 340 6.17 -17.28 -2.63
CA LYS A 340 6.79 -17.78 -3.87
C LYS A 340 8.12 -18.51 -3.58
N GLU A 341 8.97 -17.94 -2.75
CA GLU A 341 10.30 -18.50 -2.51
C GLU A 341 10.28 -19.67 -1.51
N ILE A 342 9.49 -19.56 -0.43
CA ILE A 342 9.46 -20.60 0.62
C ILE A 342 8.43 -21.68 0.28
N LEU A 343 7.16 -21.27 0.02
CA LEU A 343 6.08 -22.24 -0.14
C LEU A 343 6.13 -22.92 -1.51
N ILE A 344 6.26 -22.15 -2.58
CA ILE A 344 6.22 -22.71 -3.93
C ILE A 344 7.56 -23.38 -4.24
N ARG A 345 8.67 -22.64 -4.24
CA ARG A 345 9.98 -23.17 -4.69
C ARG A 345 10.59 -24.16 -3.74
N ASP A 346 10.52 -23.93 -2.41
CA ASP A 346 11.26 -24.76 -1.45
C ASP A 346 10.40 -25.93 -0.92
N ILE A 347 9.07 -25.92 -1.11
CA ILE A 347 8.18 -26.98 -0.63
C ILE A 347 7.41 -27.65 -1.78
N LEU A 348 6.64 -26.88 -2.58
CA LEU A 348 5.75 -27.46 -3.59
C LEU A 348 6.51 -27.97 -4.82
N ASP A 349 7.46 -27.19 -5.35
CA ASP A 349 8.23 -27.59 -6.53
C ASP A 349 9.13 -28.81 -6.25
N ILE A 350 9.62 -28.97 -4.99
CA ILE A 350 10.40 -30.15 -4.58
C ILE A 350 9.52 -31.39 -4.48
N TRP A 351 8.25 -31.26 -4.24
CA TRP A 351 7.31 -32.38 -4.11
C TRP A 351 6.99 -33.08 -5.44
N ASP A 352 7.06 -32.33 -6.54
CA ASP A 352 6.80 -32.83 -7.90
C ASP A 352 8.05 -33.33 -8.65
N ASP A 353 9.27 -33.02 -8.18
CA ASP A 353 10.49 -33.59 -8.75
C ASP A 353 10.71 -35.01 -8.23
N PRO A 354 10.63 -36.07 -9.08
CA PRO A 354 11.05 -37.40 -8.70
C PRO A 354 12.55 -37.31 -8.28
N PRO A 355 12.94 -38.00 -7.20
CA PRO A 355 14.33 -37.97 -6.76
C PRO A 355 15.24 -38.32 -7.95
N PRO A 356 16.33 -37.57 -8.19
CA PRO A 356 17.21 -37.82 -9.30
C PRO A 356 17.60 -39.33 -9.29
N LEU A 357 17.27 -40.01 -10.37
CA LEU A 357 17.62 -41.40 -10.53
C LEU A 357 19.14 -41.49 -10.27
N LYS A 358 19.52 -42.17 -9.19
CA LYS A 358 20.91 -42.43 -8.90
C LYS A 358 21.52 -43.00 -10.18
N PRO A 359 22.63 -42.46 -10.71
CA PRO A 359 23.25 -43.07 -11.87
C PRO A 359 23.48 -44.54 -11.49
N VAL A 360 23.04 -45.45 -12.35
CA VAL A 360 23.25 -46.87 -12.23
C VAL A 360 24.75 -47.11 -12.48
N THR A 361 25.54 -46.81 -11.47
CA THR A 361 26.95 -47.14 -11.38
C THR A 361 27.07 -48.27 -10.38
N ASP A 362 26.60 -49.44 -10.76
CA ASP A 362 27.04 -50.71 -10.23
C ASP A 362 26.32 -51.84 -10.97
N GLN A 363 26.59 -51.98 -12.26
CA GLN A 363 26.57 -53.29 -12.85
C GLN A 363 28.03 -53.80 -12.79
N PRO A 364 28.32 -54.87 -12.00
CA PRO A 364 29.58 -55.52 -12.10
C PRO A 364 29.73 -56.05 -13.53
N SER A 365 30.83 -55.73 -14.13
CA SER A 365 31.26 -56.19 -15.45
C SER A 365 31.28 -57.73 -15.51
N LEU A 366 30.16 -58.31 -15.93
CA LEU A 366 30.08 -59.72 -16.33
C LEU A 366 30.15 -59.82 -17.86
N LEU A 367 31.25 -59.30 -18.43
CA LEU A 367 31.65 -59.61 -19.81
C LEU A 367 33.17 -59.66 -19.85
N THR A 368 33.73 -60.69 -19.18
CA THR A 368 35.08 -61.13 -19.49
C THR A 368 34.98 -62.54 -20.05
N SER A 369 35.66 -62.72 -21.14
CA SER A 369 35.97 -63.96 -21.82
C SER A 369 34.99 -64.44 -22.89
N GLU A 370 35.04 -63.78 -24.03
CA GLU A 370 34.97 -64.52 -25.27
C GLU A 370 36.22 -64.09 -26.11
N THR A 371 37.10 -65.05 -26.17
CA THR A 371 38.32 -65.03 -26.96
C THR A 371 38.00 -64.92 -28.42
N LEU A 372 38.36 -63.81 -29.05
CA LEU A 372 38.40 -63.72 -30.52
C LEU A 372 39.75 -64.34 -31.02
N PRO A 373 39.70 -65.14 -32.07
CA PRO A 373 40.89 -65.76 -32.62
C PRO A 373 41.80 -64.75 -33.35
N GLU A 374 43.06 -64.87 -33.07
CA GLU A 374 44.19 -64.21 -33.70
C GLU A 374 44.12 -64.31 -35.22
N HIS A 375 43.87 -63.21 -35.94
CA HIS A 375 44.06 -63.12 -37.37
C HIS A 375 45.41 -62.51 -37.68
N ASN A 376 46.33 -63.36 -38.09
CA ASN A 376 47.68 -63.09 -38.54
C ASN A 376 47.67 -62.40 -39.93
N PRO A 377 48.19 -61.21 -40.11
CA PRO A 377 48.43 -60.67 -41.46
C PRO A 377 49.86 -60.87 -41.89
N ARG A 378 50.12 -61.93 -42.64
CA ARG A 378 51.29 -61.97 -43.49
C ARG A 378 50.84 -62.01 -44.95
N ASN A 379 51.57 -61.20 -45.77
CA ASN A 379 51.67 -61.15 -47.21
C ASN A 379 50.48 -60.46 -47.98
N ASN A 380 50.74 -59.52 -48.89
CA ASN A 380 51.73 -59.36 -49.94
C ASN A 380 51.65 -57.96 -50.54
N HIS A 381 52.79 -57.38 -50.81
CA HIS A 381 53.29 -56.87 -52.10
C HIS A 381 52.25 -56.55 -53.22
N GLN A 382 52.05 -55.30 -53.54
CA GLN A 382 52.58 -54.55 -54.71
C GLN A 382 52.13 -53.14 -54.65
#